data_9492d4e2d640ad289910db2abf5ac7fe
#
_entry.id   9492d4e2d640ad289910db2abf5ac7fe
#
_cell.length_a   1.000
_cell.length_b   1.000
_cell.length_c   1.000
_cell.angle_alpha   90.00
_cell.angle_beta   90.00
_cell.angle_gamma   90.00
#
_symmetry.space_group_name_H-M   'P 1'
#
loop_
_entity.id
_entity.type
_entity.pdbx_description
1 polymer ?
#
loop_
_entity_poly.entity_id
_entity_poly.type
_entity_poly.pdbx_seq_one_letter_code
_entity_poly.pdbx_strand_id
1 'polypeptide(L)'
;MNHIRNFSIIAHIDHGKSTLADRLIQRCGGLAEREMQAQVLDSMDIEKERGITIKAQTAALQYKAQDGQIYNLNLIDTPGHVDFSYEVSRSLSACEGALLVVDASQGVEAQTVANCYTALELGVEVLPVLNKMDLPNADPDNARLEIEDVIGIDATDAIPCSAKTGLGIDEILEAVVAKVPPPRGNPTGPLRAMIIDSWFDPYVGVVMLVRVVDGQLKKGERFKMMASGAVYNADNIGVFTPANEPRTSLNAGEVGYIIAGIKELQAAKVGDTVTLEKKLPNNAGPATQALPGFKEIQPQVFAGLYPTEASEYDQLRDALEKLKLNDASLQYEPEVSQALGFGLRCGFLGLLHMEIVQERLEREFDQDLITTAPSVVYQVVRADGEVAMIENPSKMPDQGRLDEIREPIVTVHLYMPQDYVGPVMTLANQKRGVQMNMAYHGRQVMLTYEMPLGEIVLDFFDKLKSVSRGYASMDYEFKEYRASDVVKVDILLNGEKVDALSIIVHRSQSQYRGRAVVAKMREIISRQMFDVAIQAAIGGNVIARESIKALRKNVLAKCYGGDVSRKRKLLEKQKAGKKRMKQIGSVEVPQEAFLAILQVED
;
A
#
# COMPACT_ATOMS: atom_id res chain seq x y z
N MET A 1 -1.88 30.07 -18.88
CA MET A 1 -2.49 29.37 -17.71
C MET A 1 -4.01 29.22 -17.84
N ASN A 2 -4.75 30.21 -18.41
CA ASN A 2 -6.24 30.15 -18.47
C ASN A 2 -6.80 28.94 -19.22
N HIS A 3 -6.06 28.35 -20.15
CA HIS A 3 -6.45 27.17 -20.92
C HIS A 3 -5.85 25.86 -20.39
N ILE A 4 -5.31 25.86 -19.17
CA ILE A 4 -4.81 24.64 -18.52
C ILE A 4 -5.82 24.21 -17.46
N ARG A 5 -6.09 22.90 -17.37
CA ARG A 5 -6.87 22.27 -16.31
C ARG A 5 -6.12 21.05 -15.79
N ASN A 6 -5.78 21.05 -14.50
CA ASN A 6 -5.17 19.91 -13.85
C ASN A 6 -6.23 19.26 -12.97
N PHE A 7 -6.54 18.02 -13.23
CA PHE A 7 -7.56 17.31 -12.50
C PHE A 7 -7.20 15.85 -12.31
N SER A 8 -7.75 15.29 -11.27
CA SER A 8 -7.61 13.88 -10.91
C SER A 8 -8.95 13.14 -11.01
N ILE A 9 -8.89 11.83 -11.02
CA ILE A 9 -10.07 10.97 -10.85
C ILE A 9 -9.95 10.25 -9.52
N ILE A 10 -10.90 10.49 -8.63
CA ILE A 10 -11.02 9.80 -7.35
C ILE A 10 -12.27 8.90 -7.37
N ALA A 11 -12.11 7.67 -6.93
CA ALA A 11 -13.17 6.68 -6.95
C ALA A 11 -12.88 5.56 -5.96
N HIS A 12 -13.92 4.83 -5.57
CA HIS A 12 -13.74 3.52 -4.94
C HIS A 12 -13.25 2.49 -5.97
N ILE A 13 -12.68 1.38 -5.47
CA ILE A 13 -12.28 0.23 -6.29
C ILE A 13 -13.52 -0.26 -7.06
N ASP A 14 -13.33 -0.64 -8.32
CA ASP A 14 -14.38 -1.13 -9.23
C ASP A 14 -15.48 -0.12 -9.62
N HIS A 15 -15.42 1.16 -9.20
CA HIS A 15 -16.35 2.20 -9.67
C HIS A 15 -16.08 2.66 -11.12
N GLY A 16 -15.01 2.13 -11.75
CA GLY A 16 -14.70 2.35 -13.17
C GLY A 16 -13.78 3.52 -13.45
N LYS A 17 -12.92 3.88 -12.50
CA LYS A 17 -11.91 4.95 -12.60
C LYS A 17 -11.03 4.81 -13.85
N SER A 18 -10.29 3.70 -13.99
CA SER A 18 -9.36 3.47 -15.11
C SER A 18 -10.09 3.41 -16.45
N THR A 19 -11.31 2.83 -16.48
CA THR A 19 -12.15 2.82 -17.69
C THR A 19 -12.57 4.22 -18.10
N LEU A 20 -12.89 5.10 -17.13
CA LEU A 20 -13.22 6.50 -17.41
C LEU A 20 -11.99 7.25 -17.92
N ALA A 21 -10.83 7.07 -17.29
CA ALA A 21 -9.56 7.64 -17.76
C ALA A 21 -9.26 7.28 -19.21
N ASP A 22 -9.39 5.99 -19.58
CA ASP A 22 -9.23 5.51 -20.96
C ASP A 22 -10.16 6.23 -21.94
N ARG A 23 -11.44 6.44 -21.56
CA ARG A 23 -12.40 7.16 -22.42
C ARG A 23 -12.06 8.62 -22.60
N LEU A 24 -11.61 9.30 -21.54
CA LEU A 24 -11.16 10.70 -21.62
C LEU A 24 -9.95 10.83 -22.55
N ILE A 25 -8.96 9.92 -22.41
CA ILE A 25 -7.76 9.87 -23.27
C ILE A 25 -8.17 9.63 -24.73
N GLN A 26 -9.02 8.63 -24.98
CA GLN A 26 -9.51 8.31 -26.31
C GLN A 26 -10.23 9.51 -26.95
N ARG A 27 -11.13 10.16 -26.20
CA ARG A 27 -11.93 11.29 -26.70
C ARG A 27 -11.08 12.51 -27.04
N CYS A 28 -10.00 12.75 -26.29
CA CYS A 28 -9.04 13.82 -26.55
C CYS A 28 -7.99 13.46 -27.63
N GLY A 29 -8.04 12.26 -28.23
CA GLY A 29 -7.11 11.83 -29.27
C GLY A 29 -5.69 11.56 -28.77
N GLY A 30 -5.52 11.26 -27.47
CA GLY A 30 -4.22 10.94 -26.86
C GLY A 30 -3.59 9.66 -27.41
N LEU A 31 -4.41 8.71 -27.92
CA LEU A 31 -3.98 7.49 -28.59
C LEU A 31 -4.88 7.20 -29.78
N ALA A 32 -4.32 6.60 -30.85
CA ALA A 32 -5.11 6.09 -31.96
C ALA A 32 -5.96 4.88 -31.50
N GLU A 33 -7.15 4.73 -32.09
CA GLU A 33 -8.11 3.68 -31.70
C GLU A 33 -7.51 2.25 -31.71
N ARG A 34 -6.59 1.99 -32.64
CA ARG A 34 -5.82 0.72 -32.77
C ARG A 34 -4.73 0.53 -31.70
N GLU A 35 -4.35 1.58 -31.00
CA GLU A 35 -3.30 1.58 -29.96
C GLU A 35 -3.91 1.55 -28.55
N MET A 36 -5.24 1.75 -28.45
CA MET A 36 -5.97 1.68 -27.20
C MET A 36 -5.98 0.24 -26.68
N GLN A 37 -5.34 0.05 -25.53
CA GLN A 37 -5.47 -1.14 -24.69
C GLN A 37 -6.36 -0.79 -23.50
N ALA A 38 -6.93 -1.78 -22.85
CA ALA A 38 -7.64 -1.53 -21.59
C ALA A 38 -6.63 -1.08 -20.53
N GLN A 39 -7.03 -0.10 -19.72
CA GLN A 39 -6.22 0.43 -18.61
C GLN A 39 -4.86 0.99 -19.09
N VAL A 40 -4.92 1.92 -20.04
CA VAL A 40 -3.73 2.52 -20.67
C VAL A 40 -2.80 3.20 -19.66
N LEU A 41 -3.34 3.80 -18.59
CA LEU A 41 -2.55 4.43 -17.53
C LEU A 41 -2.02 3.42 -16.52
N ASP A 42 -2.63 2.25 -16.37
CA ASP A 42 -2.11 1.20 -15.49
C ASP A 42 -0.91 0.52 -16.17
N SER A 43 0.29 1.01 -15.88
CA SER A 43 1.52 0.63 -16.59
C SER A 43 2.14 -0.67 -16.07
N MET A 44 1.82 -1.07 -14.85
CA MET A 44 2.35 -2.27 -14.22
C MET A 44 1.45 -3.48 -14.51
N ASP A 45 2.06 -4.64 -14.74
CA ASP A 45 1.30 -5.89 -14.91
C ASP A 45 0.48 -6.22 -13.65
N ILE A 46 1.01 -5.92 -12.47
CA ILE A 46 0.33 -6.08 -11.18
C ILE A 46 -0.97 -5.25 -11.11
N GLU A 47 -0.96 -4.01 -11.61
CA GLU A 47 -2.15 -3.15 -11.65
C GLU A 47 -3.26 -3.78 -12.49
N LYS A 48 -2.89 -4.29 -13.68
CA LYS A 48 -3.83 -4.94 -14.61
C LYS A 48 -4.37 -6.27 -14.07
N GLU A 49 -3.51 -7.08 -13.45
CA GLU A 49 -3.90 -8.36 -12.86
C GLU A 49 -4.84 -8.20 -11.67
N ARG A 50 -4.56 -7.22 -10.80
CA ARG A 50 -5.35 -6.95 -9.60
C ARG A 50 -6.55 -6.01 -9.85
N GLY A 51 -6.60 -5.35 -11.01
CA GLY A 51 -7.66 -4.38 -11.35
C GLY A 51 -7.63 -3.11 -10.49
N ILE A 52 -6.47 -2.74 -9.94
CA ILE A 52 -6.30 -1.57 -9.08
C ILE A 52 -5.17 -0.70 -9.60
N THR A 53 -5.32 0.61 -9.51
CA THR A 53 -4.22 1.55 -9.73
C THR A 53 -3.37 1.61 -8.45
N ILE A 54 -2.08 1.37 -8.59
CA ILE A 54 -1.11 1.39 -7.49
C ILE A 54 -0.38 2.72 -7.50
N LYS A 55 0.01 3.17 -8.69
CA LYS A 55 0.82 4.36 -8.88
C LYS A 55 0.08 5.43 -9.69
N ALA A 56 0.21 6.67 -9.25
CA ALA A 56 -0.32 7.80 -10.01
C ALA A 56 0.37 7.92 -11.37
N GLN A 57 -0.42 8.01 -12.44
CA GLN A 57 0.03 8.24 -13.79
C GLN A 57 -0.54 9.56 -14.32
N THR A 58 0.16 10.18 -15.27
CA THR A 58 -0.29 11.46 -15.83
C THR A 58 -0.46 11.38 -17.34
N ALA A 59 -1.49 12.06 -17.84
CA ALA A 59 -1.69 12.24 -19.27
C ALA A 59 -2.00 13.70 -19.60
N ALA A 60 -1.16 14.33 -20.42
CA ALA A 60 -1.40 15.66 -20.96
C ALA A 60 -2.22 15.53 -22.26
N LEU A 61 -3.44 16.02 -22.23
CA LEU A 61 -4.43 15.88 -23.30
C LEU A 61 -4.77 17.25 -23.89
N GLN A 62 -5.15 17.28 -25.15
CA GLN A 62 -5.68 18.48 -25.79
C GLN A 62 -7.16 18.28 -26.10
N TYR A 63 -7.98 19.19 -25.61
CA TYR A 63 -9.43 19.15 -25.82
C TYR A 63 -9.91 20.45 -26.47
N LYS A 64 -10.61 20.33 -27.60
CA LYS A 64 -11.31 21.45 -28.23
C LYS A 64 -12.70 21.55 -27.66
N ALA A 65 -12.92 22.53 -26.78
CA ALA A 65 -14.20 22.75 -26.12
C ALA A 65 -15.25 23.38 -27.03
N GLN A 66 -16.51 23.39 -26.57
CA GLN A 66 -17.65 23.98 -27.30
C GLN A 66 -17.51 25.49 -27.51
N ASP A 67 -16.73 26.18 -26.68
CA ASP A 67 -16.38 27.60 -26.86
C ASP A 67 -15.42 27.84 -28.05
N GLY A 68 -14.97 26.77 -28.71
CA GLY A 68 -14.05 26.78 -29.84
C GLY A 68 -12.58 26.89 -29.48
N GLN A 69 -12.23 26.99 -28.19
CA GLN A 69 -10.86 27.09 -27.70
C GLN A 69 -10.26 25.69 -27.44
N ILE A 70 -8.92 25.63 -27.48
CA ILE A 70 -8.20 24.39 -27.15
C ILE A 70 -7.69 24.51 -25.72
N TYR A 71 -8.03 23.54 -24.89
CA TYR A 71 -7.57 23.41 -23.51
C TYR A 71 -6.54 22.30 -23.38
N ASN A 72 -5.52 22.55 -22.58
CA ASN A 72 -4.57 21.54 -22.14
C ASN A 72 -5.10 20.93 -20.83
N LEU A 73 -5.50 19.69 -20.88
CA LEU A 73 -6.04 18.93 -19.76
C LEU A 73 -4.96 18.00 -19.24
N ASN A 74 -4.47 18.21 -18.04
CA ASN A 74 -3.55 17.31 -17.38
C ASN A 74 -4.36 16.40 -16.45
N LEU A 75 -4.60 15.18 -16.89
CA LEU A 75 -5.21 14.14 -16.09
C LEU A 75 -4.15 13.48 -15.22
N ILE A 76 -4.39 13.40 -13.92
CA ILE A 76 -3.56 12.66 -12.97
C ILE A 76 -4.41 11.54 -12.40
N ASP A 77 -4.15 10.31 -12.82
CA ASP A 77 -4.84 9.13 -12.30
C ASP A 77 -4.30 8.78 -10.92
N THR A 78 -5.18 8.48 -9.95
CA THR A 78 -4.80 8.25 -8.55
C THR A 78 -5.20 6.85 -8.10
N PRO A 79 -4.45 6.22 -7.18
CA PRO A 79 -4.91 5.00 -6.52
C PRO A 79 -6.27 5.19 -5.85
N GLY A 80 -7.02 4.09 -5.70
CA GLY A 80 -8.32 4.12 -5.00
C GLY A 80 -8.28 3.55 -3.58
N HIS A 81 -7.24 2.78 -3.21
CA HIS A 81 -7.18 2.04 -1.96
C HIS A 81 -6.62 2.87 -0.80
N VAL A 82 -7.10 2.63 0.43
CA VAL A 82 -6.67 3.34 1.65
C VAL A 82 -5.16 3.27 1.91
N ASP A 83 -4.53 2.13 1.63
CA ASP A 83 -3.07 1.97 1.80
C ASP A 83 -2.25 2.90 0.91
N PHE A 84 -2.86 3.50 -0.11
CA PHE A 84 -2.24 4.48 -1.01
C PHE A 84 -2.75 5.91 -0.82
N SER A 85 -3.37 6.22 0.32
CA SER A 85 -3.89 7.56 0.64
C SER A 85 -2.82 8.66 0.50
N TYR A 86 -1.56 8.32 0.74
CA TYR A 86 -0.42 9.23 0.53
C TYR A 86 -0.24 9.59 -0.96
N GLU A 87 -0.32 8.59 -1.86
CA GLU A 87 -0.25 8.81 -3.31
C GLU A 87 -1.43 9.66 -3.79
N VAL A 88 -2.63 9.42 -3.24
CA VAL A 88 -3.83 10.23 -3.52
C VAL A 88 -3.60 11.68 -3.11
N SER A 89 -3.16 11.93 -1.88
CA SER A 89 -2.89 13.28 -1.37
C SER A 89 -1.85 14.04 -2.21
N ARG A 90 -0.76 13.37 -2.62
CA ARG A 90 0.27 13.96 -3.48
C ARG A 90 -0.28 14.33 -4.86
N SER A 91 -1.03 13.43 -5.47
CA SER A 91 -1.61 13.64 -6.79
C SER A 91 -2.64 14.78 -6.78
N LEU A 92 -3.50 14.81 -5.77
CA LEU A 92 -4.49 15.87 -5.58
C LEU A 92 -3.84 17.24 -5.34
N SER A 93 -2.70 17.29 -4.65
CA SER A 93 -1.97 18.55 -4.43
C SER A 93 -1.41 19.17 -5.71
N ALA A 94 -1.31 18.38 -6.79
CA ALA A 94 -0.92 18.84 -8.12
C ALA A 94 -2.11 19.27 -8.99
N CYS A 95 -3.34 19.14 -8.48
CA CYS A 95 -4.59 19.37 -9.20
C CYS A 95 -5.34 20.57 -8.65
N GLU A 96 -6.15 21.21 -9.50
CA GLU A 96 -7.14 22.20 -9.13
C GLU A 96 -8.55 21.62 -9.10
N GLY A 97 -8.78 20.42 -9.70
CA GLY A 97 -10.06 19.73 -9.71
C GLY A 97 -9.95 18.23 -9.53
N ALA A 98 -11.04 17.60 -9.13
CA ALA A 98 -11.17 16.15 -9.03
C ALA A 98 -12.54 15.68 -9.50
N LEU A 99 -12.59 14.64 -10.33
CA LEU A 99 -13.79 13.93 -10.68
C LEU A 99 -14.08 12.88 -9.60
N LEU A 100 -15.15 13.04 -8.85
CA LEU A 100 -15.62 12.07 -7.86
C LEU A 100 -16.53 11.06 -8.55
N VAL A 101 -15.99 9.89 -8.89
CA VAL A 101 -16.73 8.87 -9.63
C VAL A 101 -17.40 7.91 -8.66
N VAL A 102 -18.73 7.87 -8.74
CA VAL A 102 -19.59 6.99 -7.95
C VAL A 102 -20.31 6.03 -8.88
N ASP A 103 -20.29 4.74 -8.57
CA ASP A 103 -21.10 3.74 -9.25
C ASP A 103 -22.58 3.95 -8.89
N ALA A 104 -23.40 4.31 -9.87
CA ALA A 104 -24.83 4.57 -9.65
C ALA A 104 -25.63 3.34 -9.19
N SER A 105 -25.05 2.14 -9.26
CA SER A 105 -25.68 0.89 -8.80
C SER A 105 -25.30 0.50 -7.36
N GLN A 106 -24.14 0.99 -6.86
CA GLN A 106 -23.62 0.67 -5.53
C GLN A 106 -23.72 1.84 -4.55
N GLY A 107 -23.66 3.09 -5.06
CA GLY A 107 -23.69 4.29 -4.24
C GLY A 107 -22.34 4.69 -3.66
N VAL A 108 -22.37 5.43 -2.54
CA VAL A 108 -21.19 5.96 -1.86
C VAL A 108 -20.56 4.88 -0.98
N GLU A 109 -19.23 4.70 -1.11
CA GLU A 109 -18.44 3.76 -0.31
C GLU A 109 -17.32 4.46 0.47
N ALA A 110 -16.66 3.75 1.42
CA ALA A 110 -15.69 4.32 2.35
C ALA A 110 -14.59 5.14 1.67
N GLN A 111 -13.96 4.59 0.63
CA GLN A 111 -12.86 5.26 -0.06
C GLN A 111 -13.34 6.48 -0.87
N THR A 112 -14.60 6.49 -1.33
CA THR A 112 -15.22 7.65 -1.96
C THR A 112 -15.22 8.83 -1.00
N VAL A 113 -15.66 8.58 0.25
CA VAL A 113 -15.74 9.59 1.32
C VAL A 113 -14.33 10.09 1.70
N ALA A 114 -13.41 9.16 2.02
CA ALA A 114 -12.07 9.50 2.46
C ALA A 114 -11.29 10.32 1.41
N ASN A 115 -11.33 9.89 0.15
CA ASN A 115 -10.66 10.59 -0.94
C ASN A 115 -11.29 11.97 -1.23
N CYS A 116 -12.62 12.08 -1.10
CA CYS A 116 -13.29 13.35 -1.26
C CYS A 116 -12.90 14.35 -0.16
N TYR A 117 -12.87 13.94 1.10
CA TYR A 117 -12.41 14.81 2.19
C TYR A 117 -10.96 15.23 2.00
N THR A 118 -10.07 14.34 1.57
CA THR A 118 -8.69 14.71 1.23
C THR A 118 -8.65 15.79 0.13
N ALA A 119 -9.49 15.69 -0.90
CA ALA A 119 -9.58 16.71 -1.95
C ALA A 119 -10.08 18.06 -1.40
N LEU A 120 -11.11 18.05 -0.56
CA LEU A 120 -11.67 19.25 0.06
C LEU A 120 -10.68 19.94 1.00
N GLU A 121 -9.93 19.19 1.82
CA GLU A 121 -8.88 19.72 2.69
C GLU A 121 -7.75 20.43 1.91
N LEU A 122 -7.44 19.92 0.71
CA LEU A 122 -6.46 20.52 -0.19
C LEU A 122 -7.03 21.69 -1.00
N GLY A 123 -8.33 22.00 -0.86
CA GLY A 123 -9.02 23.06 -1.59
C GLY A 123 -9.17 22.77 -3.09
N VAL A 124 -9.27 21.50 -3.45
CA VAL A 124 -9.52 21.02 -4.82
C VAL A 124 -11.03 21.06 -5.10
N GLU A 125 -11.43 21.56 -6.27
CA GLU A 125 -12.83 21.57 -6.73
C GLU A 125 -13.29 20.15 -7.06
N VAL A 126 -14.37 19.68 -6.43
CA VAL A 126 -14.87 18.30 -6.62
C VAL A 126 -16.09 18.29 -7.52
N LEU A 127 -16.03 17.51 -8.60
CA LEU A 127 -17.11 17.34 -9.57
C LEU A 127 -17.68 15.92 -9.47
N PRO A 128 -18.92 15.73 -8.96
CA PRO A 128 -19.55 14.42 -8.88
C PRO A 128 -19.89 13.87 -10.27
N VAL A 129 -19.57 12.58 -10.49
CA VAL A 129 -19.84 11.83 -11.72
C VAL A 129 -20.49 10.49 -11.36
N LEU A 130 -21.67 10.22 -11.90
CA LEU A 130 -22.42 8.98 -11.68
C LEU A 130 -22.15 8.01 -12.83
N ASN A 131 -21.30 7.03 -12.57
CA ASN A 131 -20.87 6.05 -13.58
C ASN A 131 -21.76 4.80 -13.59
N LYS A 132 -21.55 3.97 -14.61
CA LYS A 132 -22.25 2.71 -14.87
C LYS A 132 -23.76 2.87 -15.09
N MET A 133 -24.16 3.97 -15.73
CA MET A 133 -25.57 4.23 -16.11
C MET A 133 -26.13 3.22 -17.10
N ASP A 134 -25.29 2.35 -17.69
CA ASP A 134 -25.69 1.23 -18.54
C ASP A 134 -26.22 0.01 -17.77
N LEU A 135 -26.06 -0.02 -16.46
CA LEU A 135 -26.55 -1.13 -15.64
C LEU A 135 -28.05 -0.98 -15.33
N PRO A 136 -28.81 -2.09 -15.37
CA PRO A 136 -30.27 -2.03 -15.15
C PRO A 136 -30.68 -1.66 -13.71
N ASN A 137 -29.76 -1.80 -12.75
CA ASN A 137 -29.93 -1.43 -11.34
C ASN A 137 -29.31 -0.08 -10.97
N ALA A 138 -28.87 0.70 -11.96
CA ALA A 138 -28.39 2.06 -11.72
C ALA A 138 -29.52 2.96 -11.18
N ASP A 139 -29.26 3.62 -10.04
CA ASP A 139 -30.19 4.52 -9.35
C ASP A 139 -29.51 5.88 -9.11
N PRO A 140 -29.47 6.76 -10.14
CA PRO A 140 -28.77 8.03 -10.06
C PRO A 140 -29.35 8.98 -9.02
N ASP A 141 -30.65 8.90 -8.74
CA ASP A 141 -31.28 9.79 -7.77
C ASP A 141 -30.90 9.41 -6.34
N ASN A 142 -30.86 8.09 -6.04
CA ASN A 142 -30.37 7.63 -4.76
C ASN A 142 -28.87 7.93 -4.60
N ALA A 143 -28.06 7.74 -5.64
CA ALA A 143 -26.62 8.04 -5.58
C ALA A 143 -26.35 9.54 -5.32
N ARG A 144 -27.15 10.47 -5.89
CA ARG A 144 -27.07 11.90 -5.57
C ARG A 144 -27.38 12.17 -4.10
N LEU A 145 -28.47 11.62 -3.59
CA LEU A 145 -28.84 11.76 -2.19
C LEU A 145 -27.75 11.23 -1.25
N GLU A 146 -27.15 10.10 -1.57
CA GLU A 146 -26.05 9.56 -0.76
C GLU A 146 -24.82 10.47 -0.78
N ILE A 147 -24.45 11.06 -1.93
CA ILE A 147 -23.34 12.02 -2.01
C ILE A 147 -23.62 13.24 -1.13
N GLU A 148 -24.85 13.79 -1.16
CA GLU A 148 -25.26 14.94 -0.34
C GLU A 148 -25.31 14.59 1.15
N ASP A 149 -25.91 13.46 1.53
CA ASP A 149 -26.12 13.07 2.91
C ASP A 149 -24.86 12.55 3.61
N VAL A 150 -24.01 11.80 2.89
CA VAL A 150 -22.82 11.15 3.47
C VAL A 150 -21.60 12.03 3.37
N ILE A 151 -21.37 12.67 2.21
CA ILE A 151 -20.19 13.49 1.95
C ILE A 151 -20.44 14.97 2.27
N GLY A 152 -21.67 15.44 2.06
CA GLY A 152 -22.06 16.82 2.32
C GLY A 152 -21.71 17.80 1.20
N ILE A 153 -21.51 17.33 -0.04
CA ILE A 153 -21.31 18.17 -1.22
C ILE A 153 -22.56 18.18 -2.10
N ASP A 154 -22.80 19.28 -2.81
CA ASP A 154 -23.91 19.39 -3.76
C ASP A 154 -23.72 18.43 -4.94
N ALA A 155 -24.68 17.53 -5.14
CA ALA A 155 -24.71 16.55 -6.21
C ALA A 155 -25.84 16.79 -7.22
N THR A 156 -26.55 17.92 -7.13
CA THR A 156 -27.65 18.27 -8.04
C THR A 156 -27.22 18.22 -9.50
N ASP A 157 -26.02 18.75 -9.79
CA ASP A 157 -25.41 18.78 -11.13
C ASP A 157 -24.47 17.58 -11.39
N ALA A 158 -24.60 16.48 -10.63
CA ALA A 158 -23.80 15.28 -10.86
C ALA A 158 -24.02 14.72 -12.26
N ILE A 159 -22.94 14.44 -12.98
CA ILE A 159 -22.96 14.10 -14.41
C ILE A 159 -23.18 12.60 -14.57
N PRO A 160 -24.30 12.15 -15.16
CA PRO A 160 -24.51 10.73 -15.44
C PRO A 160 -23.64 10.29 -16.62
N CYS A 161 -22.92 9.18 -16.47
CA CYS A 161 -22.08 8.63 -17.52
C CYS A 161 -22.05 7.09 -17.53
N SER A 162 -21.56 6.54 -18.60
CA SER A 162 -21.11 5.15 -18.68
C SER A 162 -19.75 5.12 -19.38
N ALA A 163 -18.70 4.92 -18.60
CA ALA A 163 -17.35 4.75 -19.13
C ALA A 163 -17.27 3.57 -20.11
N LYS A 164 -18.07 2.52 -19.91
CA LYS A 164 -18.15 1.36 -20.78
C LYS A 164 -18.70 1.71 -22.17
N THR A 165 -19.78 2.47 -22.25
CA THR A 165 -20.45 2.79 -23.51
C THR A 165 -20.00 4.11 -24.13
N GLY A 166 -19.36 4.99 -23.36
CA GLY A 166 -18.94 6.32 -23.78
C GLY A 166 -20.02 7.41 -23.57
N LEU A 167 -21.12 7.07 -22.93
CA LEU A 167 -22.18 8.03 -22.58
C LEU A 167 -21.65 9.07 -21.56
N GLY A 168 -21.96 10.36 -21.76
CA GLY A 168 -21.65 11.42 -20.80
C GLY A 168 -20.19 11.92 -20.80
N ILE A 169 -19.32 11.39 -21.69
CA ILE A 169 -17.89 11.74 -21.70
C ILE A 169 -17.64 13.20 -22.15
N ASP A 170 -18.37 13.68 -23.14
CA ASP A 170 -18.26 15.07 -23.60
C ASP A 170 -18.77 16.05 -22.53
N GLU A 171 -19.83 15.70 -21.84
CA GLU A 171 -20.38 16.48 -20.73
C GLU A 171 -19.37 16.59 -19.57
N ILE A 172 -18.64 15.52 -19.27
CA ILE A 172 -17.56 15.54 -18.25
C ILE A 172 -16.45 16.48 -18.69
N LEU A 173 -15.97 16.39 -19.94
CA LEU A 173 -14.91 17.25 -20.45
C LEU A 173 -15.31 18.73 -20.45
N GLU A 174 -16.53 19.07 -20.85
CA GLU A 174 -17.05 20.43 -20.78
C GLU A 174 -17.18 20.92 -19.33
N ALA A 175 -17.61 20.06 -18.41
CA ALA A 175 -17.66 20.40 -16.99
C ALA A 175 -16.27 20.65 -16.40
N VAL A 176 -15.27 19.86 -16.77
CA VAL A 176 -13.87 20.10 -16.38
C VAL A 176 -13.38 21.47 -16.88
N VAL A 177 -13.67 21.82 -18.13
CA VAL A 177 -13.30 23.13 -18.69
C VAL A 177 -13.99 24.28 -17.95
N ALA A 178 -15.29 24.11 -17.65
CA ALA A 178 -16.14 25.17 -17.09
C ALA A 178 -15.95 25.35 -15.57
N LYS A 179 -15.86 24.24 -14.80
CA LYS A 179 -15.91 24.26 -13.33
C LYS A 179 -14.54 24.16 -12.68
N VAL A 180 -13.59 23.41 -13.26
CA VAL A 180 -12.23 23.33 -12.69
C VAL A 180 -11.51 24.66 -12.89
N PRO A 181 -10.99 25.30 -11.83
CA PRO A 181 -10.27 26.55 -11.98
C PRO A 181 -8.95 26.39 -12.72
N PRO A 182 -8.46 27.41 -13.42
CA PRO A 182 -7.14 27.39 -14.01
C PRO A 182 -6.06 27.38 -12.90
N PRO A 183 -4.85 26.84 -13.20
CA PRO A 183 -3.75 26.81 -12.25
C PRO A 183 -3.39 28.19 -11.72
N ARG A 184 -3.09 28.25 -10.42
CA ARG A 184 -2.58 29.47 -9.78
C ARG A 184 -1.06 29.50 -9.87
N GLY A 185 -0.47 30.70 -10.02
CA GLY A 185 0.98 30.90 -10.06
C GLY A 185 1.39 32.14 -10.88
N ASN A 186 2.69 32.43 -10.89
CA ASN A 186 3.26 33.56 -11.60
C ASN A 186 4.14 33.07 -12.77
N PRO A 187 3.68 33.17 -14.03
CA PRO A 187 4.47 32.69 -15.19
C PRO A 187 5.79 33.44 -15.40
N THR A 188 5.92 34.66 -14.89
CA THR A 188 7.11 35.49 -15.02
C THR A 188 7.98 35.51 -13.75
N GLY A 189 7.54 34.78 -12.73
CA GLY A 189 8.26 34.66 -11.46
C GLY A 189 9.50 33.77 -11.53
N PRO A 190 10.25 33.67 -10.42
CA PRO A 190 11.30 32.67 -10.27
C PRO A 190 10.72 31.25 -10.43
N LEU A 191 11.48 30.35 -11.06
CA LEU A 191 11.04 28.95 -11.20
C LEU A 191 10.81 28.32 -9.84
N ARG A 192 9.62 27.78 -9.63
CA ARG A 192 9.28 26.85 -8.56
C ARG A 192 8.49 25.69 -9.15
N ALA A 193 9.11 24.51 -9.18
CA ALA A 193 8.43 23.30 -9.59
C ALA A 193 8.53 22.27 -8.47
N MET A 194 7.43 21.63 -8.13
CA MET A 194 7.36 20.59 -7.10
C MET A 194 7.55 19.23 -7.71
N ILE A 195 8.41 18.40 -7.14
CA ILE A 195 8.55 17.00 -7.52
C ILE A 195 7.35 16.25 -6.92
N ILE A 196 6.44 15.79 -7.79
CA ILE A 196 5.26 15.02 -7.39
C ILE A 196 5.63 13.55 -7.22
N ASP A 197 6.47 13.06 -8.14
CA ASP A 197 6.90 11.66 -8.16
C ASP A 197 8.29 11.54 -8.79
N SER A 198 9.00 10.44 -8.52
CA SER A 198 10.27 10.13 -9.15
C SER A 198 10.50 8.61 -9.21
N TRP A 199 11.17 8.16 -10.25
CA TRP A 199 11.53 6.75 -10.42
C TRP A 199 12.85 6.59 -11.13
N PHE A 200 13.43 5.42 -10.97
CA PHE A 200 14.67 5.08 -11.64
C PHE A 200 14.40 4.35 -12.96
N ASP A 201 14.95 4.88 -14.03
CA ASP A 201 14.97 4.24 -15.33
C ASP A 201 16.40 3.76 -15.65
N PRO A 202 16.60 2.50 -16.04
CA PRO A 202 17.94 1.93 -16.27
C PRO A 202 18.76 2.64 -17.35
N TYR A 203 18.10 3.32 -18.30
CA TYR A 203 18.74 3.94 -19.44
C TYR A 203 19.04 5.43 -19.23
N VAL A 204 18.15 6.13 -18.56
CA VAL A 204 18.25 7.61 -18.41
C VAL A 204 18.51 8.08 -16.97
N GLY A 205 18.53 7.16 -16.02
CA GLY A 205 18.69 7.46 -14.59
C GLY A 205 17.37 7.91 -13.95
N VAL A 206 17.44 8.81 -12.99
CA VAL A 206 16.24 9.29 -12.29
C VAL A 206 15.40 10.19 -13.21
N VAL A 207 14.12 9.83 -13.33
CA VAL A 207 13.08 10.64 -13.97
C VAL A 207 12.23 11.29 -12.87
N MET A 208 12.05 12.59 -12.92
CA MET A 208 11.24 13.33 -11.96
C MET A 208 9.97 13.84 -12.65
N LEU A 209 8.80 13.51 -12.10
CA LEU A 209 7.54 14.12 -12.48
C LEU A 209 7.35 15.39 -11.66
N VAL A 210 7.17 16.51 -12.33
CA VAL A 210 7.08 17.82 -11.68
C VAL A 210 5.83 18.58 -12.05
N ARG A 211 5.30 19.35 -11.09
CA ARG A 211 4.31 20.38 -11.30
C ARG A 211 5.01 21.75 -11.27
N VAL A 212 5.04 22.46 -12.38
CA VAL A 212 5.55 23.83 -12.42
C VAL A 212 4.50 24.78 -11.86
N VAL A 213 4.79 25.40 -10.72
CA VAL A 213 3.90 26.37 -10.07
C VAL A 213 4.17 27.77 -10.62
N ASP A 214 5.44 28.20 -10.60
CA ASP A 214 5.85 29.51 -11.09
C ASP A 214 6.99 29.40 -12.10
N GLY A 215 7.07 30.41 -12.95
CA GLY A 215 8.19 30.58 -13.89
C GLY A 215 8.16 29.55 -15.03
N GLN A 216 9.34 29.22 -15.50
CA GLN A 216 9.57 28.33 -16.64
C GLN A 216 10.91 27.63 -16.47
N LEU A 217 10.96 26.35 -16.89
CA LEU A 217 12.20 25.58 -17.07
C LEU A 217 12.38 25.26 -18.55
N LYS A 218 13.56 25.55 -19.11
CA LYS A 218 13.93 25.20 -20.49
C LYS A 218 14.89 24.02 -20.53
N LYS A 219 14.82 23.25 -21.60
CA LYS A 219 15.79 22.20 -21.88
C LYS A 219 17.21 22.76 -21.90
N GLY A 220 18.15 22.11 -21.21
CA GLY A 220 19.54 22.51 -21.08
C GLY A 220 19.81 23.57 -20.00
N GLU A 221 18.79 24.10 -19.33
CA GLU A 221 19.02 25.02 -18.19
C GLU A 221 19.49 24.23 -16.95
N ARG A 222 20.33 24.91 -16.16
CA ARG A 222 20.78 24.38 -14.87
C ARG A 222 19.77 24.72 -13.79
N PHE A 223 19.36 23.71 -13.07
CA PHE A 223 18.44 23.82 -11.95
C PHE A 223 19.06 23.30 -10.65
N LYS A 224 18.50 23.72 -9.55
CA LYS A 224 18.90 23.36 -8.19
C LYS A 224 17.74 22.73 -7.44
N MET A 225 18.01 21.63 -6.74
CA MET A 225 17.15 21.07 -5.72
C MET A 225 17.22 21.91 -4.45
N MET A 226 16.11 22.40 -3.93
CA MET A 226 16.16 23.33 -2.80
C MET A 226 16.48 22.63 -1.48
N ALA A 227 16.06 21.37 -1.27
CA ALA A 227 16.33 20.62 -0.05
C ALA A 227 17.79 20.17 0.03
N SER A 228 18.31 19.51 -1.01
CA SER A 228 19.68 18.99 -1.04
C SER A 228 20.74 20.02 -1.44
N GLY A 229 20.34 21.07 -2.15
CA GLY A 229 21.26 22.02 -2.75
C GLY A 229 21.98 21.51 -4.00
N ALA A 230 21.74 20.28 -4.43
CA ALA A 230 22.35 19.67 -5.61
C ALA A 230 21.92 20.37 -6.90
N VAL A 231 22.85 20.48 -7.86
CA VAL A 231 22.63 21.19 -9.12
C VAL A 231 22.81 20.23 -10.29
N TYR A 232 21.86 20.26 -11.22
CA TYR A 232 21.83 19.40 -12.39
C TYR A 232 21.48 20.19 -13.65
N ASN A 233 21.66 19.56 -14.83
CA ASN A 233 21.19 20.09 -16.10
C ASN A 233 19.84 19.44 -16.46
N ALA A 234 18.90 20.20 -16.99
CA ALA A 234 17.66 19.67 -17.56
C ALA A 234 17.95 19.08 -18.95
N ASP A 235 18.56 17.88 -19.01
CA ASP A 235 19.02 17.27 -20.25
C ASP A 235 17.85 16.96 -21.18
N ASN A 236 16.75 16.47 -20.60
CA ASN A 236 15.50 16.26 -21.32
C ASN A 236 14.31 16.65 -20.44
N ILE A 237 13.32 17.28 -21.05
CA ILE A 237 12.06 17.68 -20.42
C ILE A 237 10.91 17.40 -21.36
N GLY A 238 9.73 17.14 -20.85
CA GLY A 238 8.55 16.86 -21.66
C GLY A 238 7.31 16.55 -20.86
N VAL A 239 6.30 16.01 -21.52
CA VAL A 239 5.02 15.60 -20.95
C VAL A 239 4.70 14.16 -21.33
N PHE A 240 3.80 13.51 -20.62
CA PHE A 240 3.26 12.19 -20.97
C PHE A 240 1.90 12.35 -21.66
N THR A 241 1.71 11.75 -22.86
CA THR A 241 0.49 11.88 -23.68
C THR A 241 -0.11 10.58 -24.24
N PRO A 242 -0.26 9.47 -23.55
CA PRO A 242 0.46 8.77 -22.50
C PRO A 242 1.93 8.44 -22.80
N ALA A 243 2.35 8.47 -24.08
CA ALA A 243 3.75 8.29 -24.43
C ALA A 243 4.58 9.55 -24.10
N ASN A 244 5.89 9.37 -23.97
CA ASN A 244 6.81 10.50 -23.73
C ASN A 244 6.83 11.45 -24.92
N GLU A 245 6.42 12.71 -24.71
CA GLU A 245 6.53 13.79 -25.68
C GLU A 245 7.55 14.81 -25.22
N PRO A 246 8.76 14.87 -25.83
CA PRO A 246 9.77 15.85 -25.48
C PRO A 246 9.31 17.29 -25.78
N ARG A 247 9.61 18.21 -24.86
CA ARG A 247 9.31 19.65 -24.96
C ARG A 247 10.59 20.47 -24.90
N THR A 248 10.51 21.70 -25.37
CA THR A 248 11.62 22.67 -25.25
C THR A 248 11.55 23.44 -23.93
N SER A 249 10.36 23.54 -23.32
CA SER A 249 10.12 24.21 -22.04
C SER A 249 8.93 23.58 -21.31
N LEU A 250 8.95 23.69 -19.97
CA LEU A 250 7.81 23.48 -19.08
C LEU A 250 7.46 24.82 -18.44
N ASN A 251 6.21 25.23 -18.54
CA ASN A 251 5.72 26.52 -18.11
C ASN A 251 4.87 26.41 -16.84
N ALA A 252 4.70 27.54 -16.14
CA ALA A 252 3.80 27.61 -14.99
C ALA A 252 2.42 27.05 -15.33
N GLY A 253 1.92 26.17 -14.45
CA GLY A 253 0.67 25.46 -14.62
C GLY A 253 0.79 24.08 -15.24
N GLU A 254 1.89 23.74 -15.89
CA GLU A 254 2.07 22.45 -16.56
C GLU A 254 2.58 21.38 -15.61
N VAL A 255 2.20 20.13 -15.91
CA VAL A 255 2.76 18.91 -15.32
C VAL A 255 3.61 18.23 -16.38
N GLY A 256 4.84 17.86 -16.03
CA GLY A 256 5.75 17.24 -16.98
C GLY A 256 6.91 16.54 -16.30
N TYR A 257 7.81 15.97 -17.09
CA TYR A 257 8.97 15.25 -16.57
C TYR A 257 10.27 16.00 -16.81
N ILE A 258 11.26 15.77 -15.92
CA ILE A 258 12.64 16.22 -16.04
C ILE A 258 13.56 14.99 -15.95
N ILE A 259 14.49 14.88 -16.91
CA ILE A 259 15.60 13.92 -16.90
C ILE A 259 16.90 14.71 -16.84
N ALA A 260 17.76 14.39 -15.89
CA ALA A 260 18.96 15.17 -15.60
C ALA A 260 20.20 14.30 -15.31
N GLY A 261 20.20 13.02 -15.71
CA GLY A 261 21.30 12.09 -15.51
C GLY A 261 21.67 11.88 -14.03
N ILE A 262 20.70 12.03 -13.12
CA ILE A 262 20.89 11.86 -11.67
C ILE A 262 21.13 10.40 -11.38
N LYS A 263 22.25 10.10 -10.72
CA LYS A 263 22.62 8.73 -10.29
C LYS A 263 22.37 8.50 -8.80
N GLU A 264 22.42 9.56 -8.01
CA GLU A 264 22.17 9.51 -6.57
C GLU A 264 20.66 9.55 -6.31
N LEU A 265 20.10 8.42 -5.94
CA LEU A 265 18.65 8.23 -5.77
C LEU A 265 18.05 9.21 -4.75
N GLN A 266 18.77 9.49 -3.66
CA GLN A 266 18.32 10.41 -2.61
C GLN A 266 18.29 11.90 -3.01
N ALA A 267 18.89 12.26 -4.14
CA ALA A 267 18.95 13.65 -4.59
C ALA A 267 17.63 14.18 -5.17
N ALA A 268 16.73 13.30 -5.60
CA ALA A 268 15.43 13.64 -6.21
C ALA A 268 14.25 13.25 -5.30
N LYS A 269 14.28 13.73 -4.06
CA LYS A 269 13.23 13.43 -3.06
C LYS A 269 11.89 14.01 -3.51
N VAL A 270 10.84 13.20 -3.47
CA VAL A 270 9.46 13.63 -3.71
C VAL A 270 9.07 14.72 -2.69
N GLY A 271 8.39 15.76 -3.17
CA GLY A 271 8.04 16.94 -2.36
C GLY A 271 9.12 18.03 -2.33
N ASP A 272 10.33 17.79 -2.89
CA ASP A 272 11.33 18.86 -3.02
C ASP A 272 10.94 19.87 -4.10
N THR A 273 11.49 21.05 -3.99
CA THR A 273 11.29 22.16 -4.94
C THR A 273 12.49 22.29 -5.86
N VAL A 274 12.22 22.29 -7.16
CA VAL A 274 13.17 22.60 -8.23
C VAL A 274 13.14 24.09 -8.52
N THR A 275 14.31 24.74 -8.54
CA THR A 275 14.47 26.14 -8.94
C THR A 275 15.67 26.30 -9.87
N LEU A 276 15.81 27.46 -10.55
CA LEU A 276 17.00 27.72 -11.37
C LEU A 276 18.24 27.93 -10.49
N GLU A 277 19.40 27.49 -10.98
CA GLU A 277 20.67 27.72 -10.26
C GLU A 277 21.05 29.20 -10.20
N LYS A 278 20.88 29.93 -11.32
CA LYS A 278 21.34 31.29 -11.49
C LYS A 278 20.32 32.16 -12.21
N LYS A 279 20.41 33.47 -11.96
CA LYS A 279 19.70 34.45 -12.75
C LYS A 279 20.33 34.55 -14.14
N LEU A 280 19.52 34.38 -15.18
CA LEU A 280 19.91 34.57 -16.57
C LEU A 280 19.19 35.80 -17.15
N PRO A 281 19.68 36.39 -18.27
CA PRO A 281 19.06 37.59 -18.83
C PRO A 281 17.56 37.51 -19.11
N ASN A 282 17.08 36.27 -19.37
CA ASN A 282 15.70 36.01 -19.79
C ASN A 282 14.88 35.25 -18.74
N ASN A 283 15.30 35.21 -17.46
CA ASN A 283 14.52 34.58 -16.39
C ASN A 283 14.58 35.42 -15.09
N ALA A 284 13.67 35.12 -14.15
CA ALA A 284 13.56 35.81 -12.88
C ALA A 284 14.62 35.41 -11.83
N GLY A 285 15.46 34.42 -12.14
CA GLY A 285 16.47 33.87 -11.23
C GLY A 285 15.95 32.76 -10.32
N PRO A 286 16.78 32.34 -9.33
CA PRO A 286 16.38 31.30 -8.38
C PRO A 286 15.32 31.82 -7.40
N ALA A 287 14.42 30.94 -7.00
CA ALA A 287 13.47 31.20 -5.92
C ALA A 287 14.17 31.16 -4.55
N THR A 288 13.68 31.97 -3.62
CA THR A 288 14.19 32.05 -2.24
C THR A 288 13.40 31.20 -1.26
N GLN A 289 12.17 30.83 -1.61
CA GLN A 289 11.28 30.01 -0.78
C GLN A 289 10.88 28.73 -1.54
N ALA A 290 11.04 27.60 -0.87
CA ALA A 290 10.53 26.32 -1.35
C ALA A 290 8.99 26.30 -1.30
N LEU A 291 8.40 25.45 -2.14
CA LEU A 291 6.99 25.10 -2.03
C LEU A 291 6.78 24.27 -0.75
N PRO A 292 5.59 24.31 -0.14
CA PRO A 292 5.28 23.40 0.95
C PRO A 292 5.41 21.96 0.44
N GLY A 293 6.28 21.18 1.09
CA GLY A 293 6.45 19.77 0.78
C GLY A 293 5.28 18.91 1.30
N PHE A 294 5.35 17.60 1.03
CA PHE A 294 4.37 16.67 1.56
C PHE A 294 4.64 16.32 3.03
N LYS A 295 3.59 16.01 3.77
CA LYS A 295 3.72 15.48 5.14
C LYS A 295 4.40 14.11 5.09
N GLU A 296 5.35 13.86 5.96
CA GLU A 296 5.91 12.51 6.13
C GLU A 296 4.86 11.64 6.82
N ILE A 297 4.53 10.51 6.20
CA ILE A 297 3.63 9.51 6.77
C ILE A 297 4.48 8.44 7.44
N GLN A 298 4.08 8.07 8.66
CA GLN A 298 4.73 7.00 9.39
C GLN A 298 4.11 5.65 8.99
N PRO A 299 4.94 4.63 8.75
CA PRO A 299 4.46 3.28 8.50
C PRO A 299 3.62 2.76 9.67
N GLN A 300 2.62 1.97 9.36
CA GLN A 300 1.72 1.36 10.34
C GLN A 300 1.98 -0.14 10.51
N VAL A 301 2.51 -0.77 9.47
CA VAL A 301 2.74 -2.22 9.38
C VAL A 301 4.21 -2.48 9.10
N PHE A 302 4.78 -3.44 9.80
CA PHE A 302 6.20 -3.79 9.65
C PHE A 302 6.37 -5.28 9.38
N ALA A 303 7.23 -5.63 8.42
CA ALA A 303 7.66 -7.00 8.16
C ALA A 303 9.16 -7.05 7.86
N GLY A 304 9.78 -8.18 8.18
CA GLY A 304 11.15 -8.47 7.78
C GLY A 304 11.17 -9.08 6.38
N LEU A 305 12.00 -8.55 5.50
CA LEU A 305 12.29 -9.10 4.18
C LEU A 305 13.71 -9.67 4.18
N TYR A 306 13.83 -10.95 3.86
CA TYR A 306 15.10 -11.68 3.86
C TYR A 306 15.30 -12.33 2.49
N PRO A 307 16.50 -12.25 1.90
CA PRO A 307 16.78 -12.99 0.69
C PRO A 307 16.86 -14.50 1.01
N THR A 308 16.46 -15.34 0.07
CA THR A 308 16.60 -16.81 0.22
C THR A 308 18.06 -17.23 0.28
N GLU A 309 18.93 -16.55 -0.45
CA GLU A 309 20.37 -16.76 -0.46
C GLU A 309 21.09 -15.59 0.23
N ALA A 310 21.91 -15.87 1.26
CA ALA A 310 22.60 -14.83 2.02
C ALA A 310 23.52 -13.92 1.17
N SER A 311 23.97 -14.40 0.01
CA SER A 311 24.78 -13.65 -0.96
C SER A 311 24.01 -12.54 -1.68
N GLU A 312 22.68 -12.56 -1.65
CA GLU A 312 21.80 -11.61 -2.36
C GLU A 312 21.38 -10.42 -1.50
N TYR A 313 21.85 -10.33 -0.25
CA TYR A 313 21.50 -9.22 0.66
C TYR A 313 21.80 -7.84 0.07
N ASP A 314 22.96 -7.64 -0.55
CA ASP A 314 23.30 -6.36 -1.17
C ASP A 314 22.41 -6.04 -2.37
N GLN A 315 22.00 -7.04 -3.15
CA GLN A 315 21.06 -6.87 -4.27
C GLN A 315 19.68 -6.47 -3.77
N LEU A 316 19.18 -7.10 -2.70
CA LEU A 316 17.92 -6.73 -2.05
C LEU A 316 17.94 -5.30 -1.53
N ARG A 317 19.04 -4.88 -0.89
CA ARG A 317 19.20 -3.50 -0.41
C ARG A 317 19.15 -2.50 -1.56
N ASP A 318 19.88 -2.78 -2.65
CA ASP A 318 19.92 -1.91 -3.83
C ASP A 318 18.54 -1.85 -4.55
N ALA A 319 17.81 -2.97 -4.58
CA ALA A 319 16.44 -3.03 -5.11
C ALA A 319 15.48 -2.17 -4.27
N LEU A 320 15.54 -2.29 -2.94
CA LEU A 320 14.72 -1.46 -2.03
C LEU A 320 15.08 0.04 -2.12
N GLU A 321 16.35 0.38 -2.32
CA GLU A 321 16.75 1.78 -2.51
C GLU A 321 16.14 2.38 -3.78
N LYS A 322 16.12 1.62 -4.89
CA LYS A 322 15.46 2.03 -6.14
C LYS A 322 13.93 2.12 -5.97
N LEU A 323 13.35 1.15 -5.27
CA LEU A 323 11.92 1.14 -5.02
C LEU A 323 11.48 2.31 -4.14
N LYS A 324 12.25 2.64 -3.10
CA LYS A 324 12.00 3.78 -2.20
C LYS A 324 11.98 5.13 -2.92
N LEU A 325 12.74 5.30 -3.99
CA LEU A 325 12.68 6.51 -4.81
C LEU A 325 11.28 6.72 -5.40
N ASN A 326 10.67 5.61 -5.81
CA ASN A 326 9.35 5.56 -6.42
C ASN A 326 8.23 5.56 -5.37
N ASP A 327 8.52 5.02 -4.18
CA ASP A 327 7.60 4.87 -3.07
C ASP A 327 8.18 5.55 -1.82
N ALA A 328 7.88 6.83 -1.66
CA ALA A 328 8.41 7.61 -0.55
C ALA A 328 7.85 7.21 0.82
N SER A 329 6.79 6.41 0.86
CA SER A 329 6.20 5.89 2.10
C SER A 329 6.95 4.66 2.64
N LEU A 330 7.69 3.94 1.79
CA LEU A 330 8.49 2.79 2.16
C LEU A 330 9.67 3.20 3.04
N GLN A 331 9.75 2.62 4.22
CA GLN A 331 10.89 2.77 5.13
C GLN A 331 11.54 1.41 5.34
N TYR A 332 12.86 1.37 5.48
CA TYR A 332 13.56 0.13 5.79
C TYR A 332 14.83 0.39 6.59
N GLU A 333 15.19 -0.58 7.42
CA GLU A 333 16.43 -0.59 8.20
C GLU A 333 17.05 -2.00 8.19
N PRO A 334 18.37 -2.13 8.33
CA PRO A 334 19.02 -3.42 8.44
C PRO A 334 18.51 -4.21 9.66
N GLU A 335 18.23 -5.49 9.44
CA GLU A 335 17.81 -6.41 10.50
C GLU A 335 18.61 -7.71 10.41
N VAL A 336 18.81 -8.35 11.56
CA VAL A 336 19.45 -9.66 11.63
C VAL A 336 18.55 -10.61 12.41
N SER A 337 18.16 -11.70 11.77
CA SER A 337 17.45 -12.81 12.40
C SER A 337 18.42 -13.96 12.68
N GLN A 338 18.28 -14.61 13.83
CA GLN A 338 19.06 -15.81 14.14
C GLN A 338 18.71 -16.98 13.22
N ALA A 339 17.44 -17.01 12.75
CA ALA A 339 16.93 -18.06 11.89
C ALA A 339 17.19 -17.80 10.39
N LEU A 340 17.08 -16.53 9.94
CA LEU A 340 17.09 -16.15 8.52
C LEU A 340 18.35 -15.40 8.09
N GLY A 341 19.22 -14.99 9.04
CA GLY A 341 20.44 -14.24 8.74
C GLY A 341 20.17 -12.74 8.53
N PHE A 342 20.89 -12.13 7.57
CA PHE A 342 20.79 -10.72 7.27
C PHE A 342 19.57 -10.43 6.39
N GLY A 343 18.80 -9.42 6.76
CA GLY A 343 17.63 -8.96 6.05
C GLY A 343 17.36 -7.47 6.32
N LEU A 344 16.19 -7.02 5.94
CA LEU A 344 15.76 -5.63 6.09
C LEU A 344 14.38 -5.60 6.75
N ARG A 345 14.25 -4.83 7.84
CA ARG A 345 12.96 -4.52 8.45
C ARG A 345 12.30 -3.42 7.67
N CYS A 346 11.19 -3.70 7.03
CA CYS A 346 10.47 -2.76 6.19
C CYS A 346 9.18 -2.29 6.85
N GLY A 347 8.89 -1.01 6.72
CA GLY A 347 7.66 -0.37 7.18
C GLY A 347 6.78 0.00 6.00
N PHE A 348 5.49 -0.31 6.11
CA PHE A 348 4.47 -0.19 5.08
C PHE A 348 3.25 0.58 5.60
N LEU A 349 2.45 1.15 4.71
CA LEU A 349 1.20 1.83 5.06
C LEU A 349 0.10 0.84 5.48
N GLY A 350 0.06 -0.33 4.85
CA GLY A 350 -0.90 -1.39 5.13
C GLY A 350 -0.47 -2.72 4.52
N LEU A 351 -1.36 -3.73 4.56
CA LEU A 351 -1.06 -5.08 4.01
C LEU A 351 -0.95 -5.08 2.51
N LEU A 352 -1.87 -4.45 1.81
CA LEU A 352 -1.84 -4.39 0.34
C LEU A 352 -0.57 -3.71 -0.14
N HIS A 353 -0.13 -2.64 0.54
CA HIS A 353 1.14 -1.99 0.25
C HIS A 353 2.32 -2.96 0.44
N MET A 354 2.34 -3.74 1.52
CA MET A 354 3.38 -4.75 1.77
C MET A 354 3.42 -5.81 0.66
N GLU A 355 2.27 -6.37 0.29
CA GLU A 355 2.17 -7.38 -0.78
C GLU A 355 2.68 -6.84 -2.12
N ILE A 356 2.31 -5.61 -2.46
CA ILE A 356 2.72 -4.96 -3.71
C ILE A 356 4.22 -4.70 -3.72
N VAL A 357 4.80 -4.23 -2.62
CA VAL A 357 6.25 -4.03 -2.51
C VAL A 357 6.98 -5.36 -2.68
N GLN A 358 6.51 -6.43 -2.02
CA GLN A 358 7.08 -7.77 -2.18
C GLN A 358 7.00 -8.24 -3.64
N GLU A 359 5.82 -8.17 -4.24
CA GLU A 359 5.60 -8.63 -5.61
C GLU A 359 6.41 -7.81 -6.64
N ARG A 360 6.60 -6.51 -6.41
CA ARG A 360 7.49 -5.67 -7.22
C ARG A 360 8.96 -6.07 -7.08
N LEU A 361 9.43 -6.36 -5.85
CA LEU A 361 10.79 -6.85 -5.64
C LEU A 361 11.03 -8.17 -6.36
N GLU A 362 10.06 -9.08 -6.33
CA GLU A 362 10.14 -10.36 -7.03
C GLU A 362 10.13 -10.20 -8.56
N ARG A 363 9.21 -9.39 -9.11
CA ARG A 363 9.01 -9.27 -10.58
C ARG A 363 9.93 -8.26 -11.27
N GLU A 364 10.15 -7.09 -10.65
CA GLU A 364 10.93 -6.01 -11.27
C GLU A 364 12.43 -6.14 -11.00
N PHE A 365 12.80 -6.76 -9.85
CA PHE A 365 14.19 -6.85 -9.39
C PHE A 365 14.70 -8.28 -9.24
N ASP A 366 13.90 -9.29 -9.62
CA ASP A 366 14.28 -10.73 -9.59
C ASP A 366 14.81 -11.17 -8.22
N GLN A 367 14.10 -10.76 -7.15
CA GLN A 367 14.47 -11.09 -5.77
C GLN A 367 13.62 -12.24 -5.24
N ASP A 368 14.25 -13.33 -4.82
CA ASP A 368 13.59 -14.40 -4.08
C ASP A 368 13.58 -14.07 -2.58
N LEU A 369 12.38 -13.86 -2.00
CA LEU A 369 12.23 -13.30 -0.67
C LEU A 369 11.54 -14.24 0.32
N ILE A 370 12.00 -14.21 1.57
CA ILE A 370 11.28 -14.72 2.72
C ILE A 370 10.71 -13.52 3.47
N THR A 371 9.38 -13.43 3.55
CA THR A 371 8.68 -12.38 4.29
C THR A 371 8.19 -12.90 5.62
N THR A 372 8.49 -12.18 6.71
CA THR A 372 7.93 -12.51 8.04
C THR A 372 6.49 -12.01 8.14
N ALA A 373 5.75 -12.56 9.11
CA ALA A 373 4.41 -12.07 9.40
C ALA A 373 4.41 -10.57 9.71
N PRO A 374 3.43 -9.80 9.19
CA PRO A 374 3.31 -8.39 9.49
C PRO A 374 3.01 -8.16 10.96
N SER A 375 3.55 -7.09 11.51
CA SER A 375 3.32 -6.65 12.88
C SER A 375 3.03 -5.15 12.89
N VAL A 376 2.29 -4.71 13.91
CA VAL A 376 2.07 -3.29 14.19
C VAL A 376 3.08 -2.79 15.22
N VAL A 377 3.18 -1.48 15.37
CA VAL A 377 4.05 -0.87 16.38
C VAL A 377 3.35 -0.90 17.74
N TYR A 378 4.01 -1.45 18.75
CA TYR A 378 3.56 -1.41 20.15
C TYR A 378 4.36 -0.39 20.94
N GLN A 379 3.72 0.32 21.86
CA GLN A 379 4.42 1.09 22.89
C GLN A 379 4.59 0.25 24.14
N VAL A 380 5.79 0.25 24.66
CA VAL A 380 6.14 -0.46 25.89
C VAL A 380 6.62 0.55 26.91
N VAL A 381 5.95 0.59 28.07
CA VAL A 381 6.36 1.39 29.21
C VAL A 381 7.18 0.50 30.11
N ARG A 382 8.44 0.87 30.34
CA ARG A 382 9.33 0.16 31.26
C ARG A 382 9.12 0.61 32.69
N ALA A 383 9.59 -0.18 33.66
CA ALA A 383 9.50 0.11 35.08
C ALA A 383 10.20 1.43 35.51
N ASP A 384 11.11 1.95 34.69
CA ASP A 384 11.76 3.26 34.88
C ASP A 384 10.96 4.44 34.25
N GLY A 385 9.81 4.15 33.63
CA GLY A 385 8.95 5.13 32.96
C GLY A 385 9.37 5.46 31.52
N GLU A 386 10.44 4.83 30.98
CA GLU A 386 10.84 5.01 29.59
C GLU A 386 9.82 4.35 28.67
N VAL A 387 9.40 5.08 27.61
CA VAL A 387 8.50 4.58 26.57
C VAL A 387 9.33 4.20 25.36
N ALA A 388 9.28 2.92 24.97
CA ALA A 388 9.94 2.41 23.77
C ALA A 388 8.90 1.94 22.74
N MET A 389 9.19 2.19 21.44
CA MET A 389 8.42 1.67 20.33
C MET A 389 8.99 0.32 19.90
N ILE A 390 8.12 -0.68 19.78
CA ILE A 390 8.49 -2.04 19.41
C ILE A 390 7.78 -2.40 18.11
N GLU A 391 8.54 -2.48 17.04
CA GLU A 391 8.07 -2.83 15.68
C GLU A 391 8.23 -4.32 15.38
N ASN A 392 9.23 -4.95 16.02
CA ASN A 392 9.53 -6.36 15.86
C ASN A 392 9.13 -7.15 17.12
N PRO A 393 8.21 -8.14 17.02
CA PRO A 393 7.82 -8.97 18.15
C PRO A 393 8.99 -9.65 18.88
N SER A 394 10.07 -10.02 18.16
CA SER A 394 11.24 -10.66 18.77
C SER A 394 11.98 -9.74 19.75
N LYS A 395 11.93 -8.41 19.50
CA LYS A 395 12.55 -7.38 20.36
C LYS A 395 11.71 -7.02 21.58
N MET A 396 10.50 -7.58 21.74
CA MET A 396 9.63 -7.34 22.90
C MET A 396 10.36 -7.81 24.18
N PRO A 397 10.55 -6.94 25.18
CA PRO A 397 11.17 -7.33 26.46
C PRO A 397 10.34 -8.37 27.20
N ASP A 398 10.99 -9.09 28.14
CA ASP A 398 10.29 -10.04 29.01
C ASP A 398 9.29 -9.32 29.93
N GLN A 399 8.12 -9.93 30.14
CA GLN A 399 7.00 -9.33 30.89
C GLN A 399 7.37 -8.81 32.30
N GLY A 400 8.35 -9.43 32.97
CA GLY A 400 8.79 -9.02 34.31
C GLY A 400 9.54 -7.67 34.38
N ARG A 401 9.81 -7.04 33.22
CA ARG A 401 10.49 -5.74 33.11
C ARG A 401 9.59 -4.63 32.57
N LEU A 402 8.31 -4.91 32.39
CA LEU A 402 7.34 -4.03 31.77
C LEU A 402 6.27 -3.65 32.77
N ASP A 403 5.93 -2.37 32.82
CA ASP A 403 4.78 -1.87 33.59
C ASP A 403 3.51 -1.96 32.72
N GLU A 404 3.60 -1.58 31.46
CA GLU A 404 2.44 -1.48 30.58
C GLU A 404 2.84 -1.74 29.11
N ILE A 405 1.98 -2.41 28.36
CA ILE A 405 2.06 -2.51 26.91
C ILE A 405 0.83 -1.81 26.32
N ARG A 406 1.06 -0.95 25.34
CA ARG A 406 0.01 -0.25 24.62
C ARG A 406 -0.02 -0.70 23.17
N GLU A 407 -1.21 -1.01 22.69
CA GLU A 407 -1.45 -1.33 21.28
C GLU A 407 -2.03 -0.14 20.54
N PRO A 408 -1.76 -0.01 19.20
CA PRO A 408 -2.35 1.05 18.38
C PRO A 408 -3.83 0.77 18.18
N ILE A 409 -4.68 1.75 18.49
CA ILE A 409 -6.11 1.74 18.25
C ILE A 409 -6.40 2.65 17.06
N VAL A 410 -7.26 2.18 16.18
CA VAL A 410 -7.75 2.92 15.03
C VAL A 410 -9.25 3.12 15.11
N THR A 411 -9.73 4.23 14.55
CA THR A 411 -11.13 4.45 14.25
C THR A 411 -11.42 3.84 12.89
N VAL A 412 -12.37 2.91 12.82
CA VAL A 412 -12.75 2.20 11.60
C VAL A 412 -14.15 2.63 11.18
N HIS A 413 -14.30 3.06 9.93
CA HIS A 413 -15.56 3.36 9.30
C HIS A 413 -15.92 2.23 8.33
N LEU A 414 -17.03 1.57 8.57
CA LEU A 414 -17.54 0.44 7.78
C LEU A 414 -18.82 0.89 7.09
N TYR A 415 -18.85 0.79 5.76
CA TYR A 415 -20.01 1.14 4.93
C TYR A 415 -20.56 -0.12 4.28
N MET A 416 -21.87 -0.31 4.37
CA MET A 416 -22.53 -1.51 3.84
C MET A 416 -24.04 -1.34 3.69
N PRO A 417 -24.69 -2.11 2.79
CA PRO A 417 -26.15 -2.25 2.79
C PRO A 417 -26.67 -2.83 4.11
N GLN A 418 -27.88 -2.46 4.48
CA GLN A 418 -28.52 -2.83 5.75
C GLN A 418 -28.54 -4.34 6.02
N ASP A 419 -28.66 -5.16 4.98
CA ASP A 419 -28.70 -6.64 5.09
C ASP A 419 -27.44 -7.26 5.69
N TYR A 420 -26.29 -6.57 5.62
CA TYR A 420 -24.99 -7.07 6.08
C TYR A 420 -24.54 -6.53 7.44
N VAL A 421 -25.33 -5.64 8.05
CA VAL A 421 -24.99 -5.01 9.35
C VAL A 421 -24.76 -6.07 10.43
N GLY A 422 -25.64 -7.07 10.58
CA GLY A 422 -25.52 -8.11 11.60
C GLY A 422 -24.24 -8.95 11.48
N PRO A 423 -23.95 -9.54 10.31
CA PRO A 423 -22.69 -10.28 10.09
C PRO A 423 -21.43 -9.43 10.31
N VAL A 424 -21.43 -8.17 9.86
CA VAL A 424 -20.27 -7.27 10.01
C VAL A 424 -20.08 -6.86 11.48
N MET A 425 -21.14 -6.55 12.22
CA MET A 425 -21.06 -6.29 13.67
C MET A 425 -20.51 -7.50 14.43
N THR A 426 -20.92 -8.72 14.06
CA THR A 426 -20.41 -9.94 14.66
C THR A 426 -18.91 -10.08 14.43
N LEU A 427 -18.45 -9.86 13.20
CA LEU A 427 -17.03 -9.89 12.85
C LEU A 427 -16.22 -8.83 13.62
N ALA A 428 -16.70 -7.58 13.65
CA ALA A 428 -16.03 -6.48 14.35
C ALA A 428 -15.88 -6.77 15.86
N ASN A 429 -16.92 -7.32 16.49
CA ASN A 429 -16.89 -7.70 17.90
C ASN A 429 -15.92 -8.86 18.17
N GLN A 430 -15.83 -9.85 17.27
CA GLN A 430 -14.83 -10.95 17.36
C GLN A 430 -13.40 -10.41 17.30
N LYS A 431 -13.18 -9.33 16.56
CA LYS A 431 -11.90 -8.64 16.41
C LYS A 431 -11.71 -7.52 17.45
N ARG A 432 -12.34 -7.66 18.62
CA ARG A 432 -12.19 -6.74 19.77
C ARG A 432 -12.63 -5.30 19.48
N GLY A 433 -13.46 -5.11 18.46
CA GLY A 433 -14.02 -3.80 18.11
C GLY A 433 -15.01 -3.31 19.15
N VAL A 434 -14.97 -2.00 19.44
CA VAL A 434 -15.93 -1.29 20.28
C VAL A 434 -16.75 -0.37 19.38
N GLN A 435 -18.05 -0.63 19.30
CA GLN A 435 -18.96 0.20 18.48
C GLN A 435 -19.10 1.59 19.09
N MET A 436 -18.82 2.61 18.32
CA MET A 436 -18.92 4.01 18.70
C MET A 436 -20.19 4.67 18.16
N ASN A 437 -20.52 4.39 16.89
CA ASN A 437 -21.67 5.00 16.24
C ASN A 437 -22.27 4.06 15.18
N MET A 438 -23.54 4.30 14.85
CA MET A 438 -24.25 3.70 13.73
C MET A 438 -25.14 4.78 13.10
N ALA A 439 -24.95 5.05 11.84
CA ALA A 439 -25.74 6.01 11.08
C ALA A 439 -26.34 5.35 9.83
N TYR A 440 -27.57 5.75 9.50
CA TYR A 440 -28.29 5.28 8.32
C TYR A 440 -28.31 6.40 7.28
N HIS A 441 -27.82 6.10 6.07
CA HIS A 441 -27.80 7.01 4.94
C HIS A 441 -28.52 6.33 3.77
N GLY A 442 -29.83 6.59 3.65
CA GLY A 442 -30.65 5.91 2.65
C GLY A 442 -30.65 4.38 2.82
N ARG A 443 -30.11 3.67 1.85
CA ARG A 443 -29.94 2.19 1.88
C ARG A 443 -28.64 1.74 2.51
N GLN A 444 -27.69 2.64 2.69
CA GLN A 444 -26.39 2.36 3.27
C GLN A 444 -26.39 2.58 4.79
N VAL A 445 -25.59 1.81 5.48
CA VAL A 445 -25.35 1.95 6.92
C VAL A 445 -23.87 2.16 7.14
N MET A 446 -23.54 3.20 7.89
CA MET A 446 -22.19 3.48 8.36
C MET A 446 -22.06 3.05 9.82
N LEU A 447 -21.14 2.13 10.08
CA LEU A 447 -20.72 1.74 11.44
C LEU A 447 -19.36 2.35 11.75
N THR A 448 -19.25 2.99 12.90
CA THR A 448 -17.96 3.46 13.41
C THR A 448 -17.52 2.60 14.60
N TYR A 449 -16.33 2.03 14.50
CA TYR A 449 -15.73 1.20 15.53
C TYR A 449 -14.37 1.74 15.95
N GLU A 450 -13.99 1.53 17.20
CA GLU A 450 -12.59 1.56 17.65
C GLU A 450 -12.09 0.13 17.70
N MET A 451 -10.98 -0.12 17.01
CA MET A 451 -10.41 -1.47 16.89
C MET A 451 -8.89 -1.45 17.06
N PRO A 452 -8.30 -2.50 17.64
CA PRO A 452 -6.85 -2.67 17.59
C PRO A 452 -6.36 -2.89 16.16
N LEU A 453 -5.37 -2.11 15.73
CA LEU A 453 -4.82 -2.22 14.37
C LEU A 453 -4.28 -3.63 14.09
N GLY A 454 -3.69 -4.29 15.09
CA GLY A 454 -3.18 -5.66 14.95
C GLY A 454 -4.24 -6.70 14.59
N GLU A 455 -5.53 -6.46 14.93
CA GLU A 455 -6.64 -7.34 14.57
C GLU A 455 -7.14 -7.09 13.12
N ILE A 456 -6.87 -5.90 12.59
CA ILE A 456 -7.25 -5.51 11.22
C ILE A 456 -6.24 -6.01 10.22
N VAL A 457 -4.95 -5.82 10.52
CA VAL A 457 -3.84 -6.06 9.59
C VAL A 457 -3.74 -7.52 9.14
N LEU A 458 -4.21 -8.49 9.93
CA LEU A 458 -4.01 -9.91 9.59
C LEU A 458 -5.03 -10.43 8.56
N ASP A 459 -6.32 -10.26 8.78
CA ASP A 459 -7.35 -10.94 8.00
C ASP A 459 -8.73 -10.24 7.97
N PHE A 460 -8.84 -9.09 8.61
CA PHE A 460 -10.13 -8.43 8.78
C PHE A 460 -10.76 -8.00 7.45
N PHE A 461 -9.97 -7.49 6.53
CA PHE A 461 -10.46 -7.02 5.23
C PHE A 461 -11.06 -8.17 4.41
N ASP A 462 -10.36 -9.30 4.33
CA ASP A 462 -10.81 -10.48 3.58
C ASP A 462 -12.09 -11.07 4.20
N LYS A 463 -12.14 -11.15 5.53
CA LYS A 463 -13.32 -11.59 6.26
C LYS A 463 -14.49 -10.62 6.07
N LEU A 464 -14.24 -9.31 6.09
CA LEU A 464 -15.25 -8.29 5.83
C LEU A 464 -15.89 -8.48 4.44
N LYS A 465 -15.05 -8.63 3.41
CA LYS A 465 -15.51 -8.92 2.04
C LYS A 465 -16.28 -10.24 1.98
N SER A 466 -15.82 -11.27 2.65
CA SER A 466 -16.48 -12.58 2.68
C SER A 466 -17.86 -12.52 3.33
N VAL A 467 -17.99 -11.96 4.54
CA VAL A 467 -19.28 -11.92 5.27
C VAL A 467 -20.29 -10.97 4.63
N SER A 468 -19.84 -9.98 3.88
CA SER A 468 -20.67 -9.02 3.17
C SER A 468 -20.85 -9.34 1.68
N ARG A 469 -20.34 -10.47 1.19
CA ARG A 469 -20.34 -10.84 -0.24
C ARG A 469 -19.75 -9.76 -1.15
N GLY A 470 -18.75 -9.04 -0.65
CA GLY A 470 -18.08 -7.95 -1.36
C GLY A 470 -18.72 -6.57 -1.21
N TYR A 471 -19.91 -6.47 -0.57
CA TYR A 471 -20.62 -5.20 -0.47
C TYR A 471 -20.15 -4.26 0.63
N ALA A 472 -19.42 -4.75 1.64
CA ALA A 472 -18.90 -3.86 2.67
C ALA A 472 -17.55 -3.28 2.27
N SER A 473 -17.38 -2.00 2.53
CA SER A 473 -16.11 -1.30 2.43
C SER A 473 -15.68 -0.74 3.78
N MET A 474 -14.40 -0.51 3.94
CA MET A 474 -13.85 0.08 5.15
C MET A 474 -12.79 1.12 4.84
N ASP A 475 -12.70 2.07 5.78
CA ASP A 475 -11.59 3.00 5.93
C ASP A 475 -11.20 3.07 7.40
N TYR A 476 -9.95 3.41 7.70
CA TYR A 476 -9.50 3.54 9.07
C TYR A 476 -8.44 4.63 9.23
N GLU A 477 -8.44 5.24 10.41
CA GLU A 477 -7.46 6.24 10.80
C GLU A 477 -6.87 5.92 12.18
N PHE A 478 -5.58 6.21 12.36
CA PHE A 478 -4.93 6.05 13.65
C PHE A 478 -5.55 7.01 14.68
N LYS A 479 -5.92 6.48 15.85
CA LYS A 479 -6.47 7.26 16.94
C LYS A 479 -5.46 7.50 18.07
N GLU A 480 -5.03 6.43 18.73
CA GLU A 480 -4.18 6.51 19.92
C GLU A 480 -3.50 5.17 20.23
N TYR A 481 -2.54 5.21 21.14
CA TYR A 481 -2.04 4.01 21.79
C TYR A 481 -2.79 3.78 23.09
N ARG A 482 -3.32 2.57 23.33
CA ARG A 482 -4.13 2.21 24.50
C ARG A 482 -3.54 0.99 25.19
N ALA A 483 -3.50 1.05 26.55
CA ALA A 483 -3.07 -0.09 27.38
C ALA A 483 -3.87 -1.35 27.06
N SER A 484 -3.18 -2.47 26.91
CA SER A 484 -3.80 -3.75 26.55
C SER A 484 -3.03 -4.93 27.12
N ASP A 485 -3.75 -6.01 27.44
CA ASP A 485 -3.15 -7.27 27.93
C ASP A 485 -2.68 -8.14 26.75
N VAL A 486 -1.72 -7.63 25.99
CA VAL A 486 -1.07 -8.36 24.91
C VAL A 486 0.17 -9.10 25.41
N VAL A 487 0.47 -10.23 24.80
CA VAL A 487 1.59 -11.10 25.16
C VAL A 487 2.35 -11.54 23.93
N LYS A 488 3.67 -11.70 24.09
CA LYS A 488 4.50 -12.31 23.09
C LYS A 488 4.36 -13.83 23.15
N VAL A 489 4.06 -14.44 22.01
CA VAL A 489 4.06 -15.89 21.81
C VAL A 489 5.27 -16.24 20.95
N ASP A 490 6.22 -16.95 21.53
CA ASP A 490 7.40 -17.48 20.85
C ASP A 490 7.11 -18.86 20.26
N ILE A 491 7.57 -19.10 19.03
CA ILE A 491 7.53 -20.43 18.42
C ILE A 491 8.89 -21.10 18.58
N LEU A 492 8.88 -22.33 19.09
CA LEU A 492 10.08 -23.11 19.32
C LEU A 492 10.08 -24.37 18.44
N LEU A 493 11.19 -24.63 17.77
CA LEU A 493 11.45 -25.87 17.05
C LEU A 493 12.53 -26.66 17.80
N ASN A 494 12.16 -27.86 18.28
CA ASN A 494 13.02 -28.70 19.11
C ASN A 494 13.55 -28.01 20.38
N GLY A 495 12.87 -26.98 20.88
CA GLY A 495 13.24 -26.21 22.05
C GLY A 495 14.04 -24.94 21.76
N GLU A 496 14.43 -24.70 20.51
CA GLU A 496 15.10 -23.48 20.06
C GLU A 496 14.06 -22.48 19.55
N LYS A 497 14.17 -21.22 19.97
CA LYS A 497 13.27 -20.16 19.54
C LYS A 497 13.58 -19.78 18.09
N VAL A 498 12.55 -19.58 17.30
CA VAL A 498 12.62 -19.03 15.94
C VAL A 498 12.10 -17.59 16.02
N ASP A 499 12.99 -16.64 16.07
CA ASP A 499 12.70 -15.22 16.28
C ASP A 499 11.76 -14.64 15.21
N ALA A 500 11.94 -15.04 13.96
CA ALA A 500 11.10 -14.62 12.84
C ALA A 500 9.64 -15.11 12.89
N LEU A 501 9.32 -16.06 13.78
CA LEU A 501 7.98 -16.61 14.00
C LEU A 501 7.31 -16.10 15.28
N SER A 502 7.95 -15.20 16.02
CA SER A 502 7.36 -14.60 17.23
C SER A 502 6.21 -13.66 16.86
N ILE A 503 5.11 -13.75 17.60
CA ILE A 503 3.93 -12.89 17.41
C ILE A 503 3.49 -12.24 18.71
N ILE A 504 2.81 -11.09 18.61
CA ILE A 504 2.16 -10.43 19.74
C ILE A 504 0.67 -10.58 19.56
N VAL A 505 0.00 -11.12 20.56
CA VAL A 505 -1.44 -11.40 20.53
C VAL A 505 -2.07 -11.02 21.87
N HIS A 506 -3.37 -10.73 21.89
CA HIS A 506 -4.08 -10.52 23.14
C HIS A 506 -4.10 -11.82 23.97
N ARG A 507 -3.91 -11.71 25.30
CA ARG A 507 -3.77 -12.87 26.19
C ARG A 507 -4.94 -13.84 26.11
N SER A 508 -6.18 -13.34 25.99
CA SER A 508 -7.36 -14.18 25.86
C SER A 508 -7.34 -15.11 24.64
N GLN A 509 -6.68 -14.69 23.56
CA GLN A 509 -6.59 -15.46 22.32
C GLN A 509 -5.28 -16.23 22.17
N SER A 510 -4.32 -16.04 23.08
CA SER A 510 -2.97 -16.58 22.94
C SER A 510 -2.93 -18.10 22.83
N GLN A 511 -3.77 -18.83 23.59
CA GLN A 511 -3.85 -20.30 23.51
C GLN A 511 -4.43 -20.77 22.18
N TYR A 512 -5.48 -20.12 21.71
CA TYR A 512 -6.13 -20.47 20.45
C TYR A 512 -5.18 -20.22 19.27
N ARG A 513 -4.65 -19.01 19.14
CA ARG A 513 -3.68 -18.63 18.11
C ARG A 513 -2.42 -19.50 18.16
N GLY A 514 -1.87 -19.75 19.36
CA GLY A 514 -0.69 -20.60 19.53
C GLY A 514 -0.93 -22.04 19.04
N ARG A 515 -2.09 -22.64 19.31
CA ARG A 515 -2.45 -23.98 18.81
C ARG A 515 -2.60 -23.98 17.30
N ALA A 516 -3.30 -23.01 16.75
CA ALA A 516 -3.57 -22.92 15.32
C ALA A 516 -2.27 -22.75 14.51
N VAL A 517 -1.36 -21.86 14.94
CA VAL A 517 -0.05 -21.70 14.31
C VAL A 517 0.77 -22.99 14.36
N VAL A 518 0.85 -23.65 15.51
CA VAL A 518 1.62 -24.89 15.67
C VAL A 518 1.02 -26.03 14.83
N ALA A 519 -0.31 -26.11 14.73
CA ALA A 519 -1.00 -27.09 13.89
C ALA A 519 -0.70 -26.84 12.40
N LYS A 520 -0.79 -25.58 11.95
CA LYS A 520 -0.50 -25.21 10.57
C LYS A 520 0.95 -25.46 10.20
N MET A 521 1.90 -25.11 11.06
CA MET A 521 3.32 -25.41 10.86
C MET A 521 3.59 -26.92 10.75
N ARG A 522 2.87 -27.74 11.50
CA ARG A 522 2.98 -29.21 11.39
C ARG A 522 2.55 -29.73 10.00
N GLU A 523 1.62 -29.08 9.34
CA GLU A 523 1.18 -29.45 7.98
C GLU A 523 2.23 -29.06 6.95
N ILE A 524 2.86 -27.89 7.11
CA ILE A 524 3.79 -27.29 6.16
C ILE A 524 5.19 -27.90 6.28
N ILE A 525 5.70 -28.06 7.52
CA ILE A 525 7.07 -28.59 7.74
C ILE A 525 7.11 -30.07 7.36
N SER A 526 7.97 -30.40 6.41
CA SER A 526 8.17 -31.76 5.92
C SER A 526 8.79 -32.68 7.00
N ARG A 527 8.51 -33.99 6.90
CA ARG A 527 9.13 -35.00 7.78
C ARG A 527 10.63 -35.07 7.53
N GLN A 528 11.39 -34.94 8.61
CA GLN A 528 12.84 -35.01 8.59
C GLN A 528 13.36 -36.35 9.16
N MET A 529 14.68 -36.55 9.18
CA MET A 529 15.29 -37.79 9.67
C MET A 529 15.18 -37.97 11.19
N PHE A 530 14.72 -36.94 11.92
CA PHE A 530 14.48 -36.93 13.36
C PHE A 530 13.10 -36.36 13.68
N ASP A 531 12.61 -36.57 14.89
CA ASP A 531 11.34 -36.03 15.32
C ASP A 531 11.47 -34.53 15.58
N VAL A 532 10.57 -33.72 14.99
CA VAL A 532 10.53 -32.28 15.17
C VAL A 532 9.40 -31.95 16.14
N ALA A 533 9.72 -31.30 17.26
CA ALA A 533 8.74 -30.76 18.20
C ALA A 533 8.52 -29.29 17.88
N ILE A 534 7.28 -28.90 17.60
CA ILE A 534 6.85 -27.52 17.37
C ILE A 534 6.08 -27.10 18.62
N GLN A 535 6.45 -25.97 19.20
CA GLN A 535 5.86 -25.50 20.45
C GLN A 535 5.58 -24.01 20.36
N ALA A 536 4.44 -23.57 20.91
CA ALA A 536 4.15 -22.18 21.18
C ALA A 536 4.32 -21.92 22.69
N ALA A 537 5.00 -20.87 23.06
CA ALA A 537 5.28 -20.55 24.46
C ALA A 537 5.11 -19.06 24.76
N ILE A 538 4.65 -18.74 25.97
CA ILE A 538 4.64 -17.40 26.55
C ILE A 538 5.69 -17.38 27.66
N GLY A 539 6.78 -16.64 27.43
CA GLY A 539 7.94 -16.71 28.30
C GLY A 539 8.50 -18.15 28.38
N GLY A 540 8.54 -18.73 29.57
CA GLY A 540 8.98 -20.12 29.78
C GLY A 540 7.87 -21.18 29.67
N ASN A 541 6.61 -20.79 29.57
CA ASN A 541 5.47 -21.69 29.63
C ASN A 541 4.98 -22.11 28.24
N VAL A 542 5.04 -23.41 27.93
CA VAL A 542 4.51 -23.97 26.68
C VAL A 542 2.99 -24.02 26.73
N ILE A 543 2.32 -23.31 25.81
CA ILE A 543 0.85 -23.23 25.71
C ILE A 543 0.27 -24.17 24.66
N ALA A 544 1.06 -24.55 23.64
CA ALA A 544 0.68 -25.52 22.62
C ALA A 544 1.89 -26.33 22.14
N ARG A 545 1.64 -27.56 21.70
CA ARG A 545 2.69 -28.44 21.19
C ARG A 545 2.15 -29.40 20.14
N GLU A 546 2.88 -29.52 19.03
CA GLU A 546 2.72 -30.53 18.01
C GLU A 546 4.03 -31.25 17.74
N SER A 547 3.98 -32.40 17.09
CA SER A 547 5.18 -33.19 16.80
C SER A 547 5.10 -33.83 15.42
N ILE A 548 6.15 -33.65 14.62
CA ILE A 548 6.32 -34.30 13.33
C ILE A 548 7.21 -35.51 13.55
N LYS A 549 6.67 -36.71 13.26
CA LYS A 549 7.45 -37.94 13.41
C LYS A 549 8.50 -38.07 12.32
N ALA A 550 9.70 -38.50 12.71
CA ALA A 550 10.81 -38.74 11.79
C ALA A 550 10.43 -39.73 10.66
N LEU A 551 11.08 -39.55 9.51
CA LEU A 551 11.06 -40.56 8.44
C LEU A 551 11.53 -41.90 8.99
N ARG A 552 10.73 -42.94 8.82
CA ARG A 552 11.06 -44.29 9.26
C ARG A 552 11.58 -45.09 8.07
N LYS A 553 12.87 -45.43 8.10
CA LYS A 553 13.35 -46.54 7.29
C LYS A 553 12.87 -47.86 7.91
N ASN A 554 12.22 -48.70 7.14
CA ASN A 554 11.78 -50.00 7.63
C ASN A 554 13.02 -50.93 7.82
N VAL A 555 13.71 -50.76 8.96
CA VAL A 555 14.91 -51.55 9.29
C VAL A 555 14.59 -53.04 9.54
N LEU A 556 13.32 -53.38 9.70
CA LEU A 556 12.84 -54.75 9.94
C LEU A 556 12.49 -55.49 8.64
N ALA A 557 12.38 -54.78 7.49
CA ALA A 557 12.01 -55.40 6.21
C ALA A 557 12.93 -56.56 5.76
N LYS A 558 14.20 -56.55 6.22
CA LYS A 558 15.18 -57.60 5.92
C LYS A 558 15.34 -58.63 7.06
N CYS A 559 14.49 -58.59 8.10
CA CYS A 559 14.51 -59.55 9.18
C CYS A 559 13.53 -60.72 8.92
N TYR A 560 14.02 -61.78 8.33
CA TYR A 560 13.30 -63.04 8.18
C TYR A 560 13.31 -63.81 9.50
N GLY A 561 12.15 -64.29 9.99
CA GLY A 561 12.01 -65.14 11.15
C GLY A 561 11.85 -64.47 12.51
N GLY A 562 11.54 -65.22 13.54
CA GLY A 562 11.13 -64.77 14.86
C GLY A 562 12.19 -64.23 15.82
N ASP A 563 13.37 -63.80 15.34
CA ASP A 563 14.43 -63.25 16.19
C ASP A 563 14.05 -61.89 16.79
N VAL A 564 13.37 -61.93 17.93
CA VAL A 564 12.90 -60.77 18.69
C VAL A 564 14.06 -59.93 19.20
N SER A 565 15.19 -60.53 19.57
CA SER A 565 16.36 -59.83 20.11
C SER A 565 17.04 -58.99 19.06
N ARG A 566 17.16 -59.47 17.83
CA ARG A 566 17.73 -58.74 16.70
C ARG A 566 16.83 -57.59 16.26
N LYS A 567 15.53 -57.79 16.23
CA LYS A 567 14.53 -56.73 15.95
C LYS A 567 14.61 -55.61 16.99
N ARG A 568 14.70 -55.94 18.26
CA ARG A 568 14.86 -54.97 19.37
C ARG A 568 16.15 -54.19 19.27
N LYS A 569 17.32 -54.84 19.04
CA LYS A 569 18.60 -54.17 18.82
C LYS A 569 18.62 -53.21 17.63
N LEU A 570 17.98 -53.60 16.52
CA LEU A 570 17.87 -52.73 15.34
C LEU A 570 17.01 -51.51 15.61
N LEU A 571 15.91 -51.64 16.33
CA LEU A 571 15.04 -50.52 16.74
C LEU A 571 15.75 -49.60 17.74
N GLU A 572 16.51 -50.15 18.70
CA GLU A 572 17.30 -49.35 19.65
C GLU A 572 18.43 -48.60 18.94
N LYS A 573 19.11 -49.20 17.98
CA LYS A 573 20.13 -48.57 17.15
C LYS A 573 19.55 -47.43 16.28
N GLN A 574 18.34 -47.65 15.73
CA GLN A 574 17.61 -46.61 14.98
C GLN A 574 17.21 -45.45 15.90
N LYS A 575 16.74 -45.72 17.11
CA LYS A 575 16.38 -44.72 18.11
C LYS A 575 17.60 -43.91 18.57
N ALA A 576 18.75 -44.55 18.81
CA ALA A 576 19.98 -43.88 19.16
C ALA A 576 20.53 -43.04 18.03
N GLY A 577 20.45 -43.53 16.77
CA GLY A 577 20.84 -42.75 15.57
C GLY A 577 19.97 -41.48 15.39
N LYS A 578 18.66 -41.60 15.58
CA LYS A 578 17.76 -40.42 15.54
C LYS A 578 18.06 -39.41 16.64
N LYS A 579 18.39 -39.87 17.85
CA LYS A 579 18.76 -38.98 18.96
C LYS A 579 20.04 -38.18 18.64
N ARG A 580 21.03 -38.83 18.00
CA ARG A 580 22.28 -38.17 17.55
C ARG A 580 21.99 -37.15 16.41
N MET A 581 21.19 -37.52 15.42
CA MET A 581 20.79 -36.59 14.33
C MET A 581 20.04 -35.36 14.85
N LYS A 582 19.19 -35.53 15.85
CA LYS A 582 18.50 -34.40 16.49
C LYS A 582 19.46 -33.42 17.20
N GLN A 583 20.63 -33.90 17.66
CA GLN A 583 21.65 -33.06 18.32
C GLN A 583 22.56 -32.33 17.33
N ILE A 584 22.61 -32.75 16.07
CA ILE A 584 23.53 -32.22 15.07
C ILE A 584 22.80 -31.50 13.92
N GLY A 585 21.53 -31.84 13.66
CA GLY A 585 20.76 -31.31 12.54
C GLY A 585 19.92 -30.09 12.93
N SER A 586 20.05 -29.00 12.20
CA SER A 586 19.07 -27.91 12.20
C SER A 586 17.78 -28.37 11.56
N VAL A 587 16.64 -27.83 12.01
CA VAL A 587 15.34 -28.08 11.38
C VAL A 587 15.26 -27.22 10.13
N GLU A 588 15.06 -27.85 8.96
CA GLU A 588 14.75 -27.12 7.73
C GLU A 588 13.31 -26.59 7.82
N VAL A 589 13.16 -25.28 7.76
CA VAL A 589 11.88 -24.58 7.81
C VAL A 589 11.61 -24.03 6.41
N PRO A 590 10.56 -24.49 5.71
CA PRO A 590 10.23 -23.96 4.40
C PRO A 590 9.69 -22.53 4.52
N GLN A 591 9.78 -21.77 3.44
CA GLN A 591 9.37 -20.35 3.38
C GLN A 591 7.90 -20.16 3.80
N GLU A 592 7.03 -21.07 3.37
CA GLU A 592 5.60 -21.02 3.65
C GLU A 592 5.29 -21.11 5.16
N ALA A 593 6.21 -21.67 5.97
CA ALA A 593 6.04 -21.74 7.41
C ALA A 593 6.09 -20.37 8.10
N PHE A 594 6.82 -19.40 7.53
CA PHE A 594 6.88 -18.01 8.04
C PHE A 594 5.58 -17.25 7.77
N LEU A 595 4.87 -17.60 6.70
CA LEU A 595 3.55 -17.08 6.38
C LEU A 595 2.40 -17.87 7.01
N ALA A 596 2.69 -19.04 7.65
CA ALA A 596 1.69 -19.88 8.28
C ALA A 596 0.85 -19.13 9.34
N ILE A 597 1.44 -18.09 9.96
CA ILE A 597 0.77 -17.24 10.96
C ILE A 597 -0.40 -16.46 10.34
N LEU A 598 -0.29 -16.07 9.07
CA LEU A 598 -1.33 -15.37 8.32
C LEU A 598 -2.47 -16.28 7.87
N GLN A 599 -2.18 -17.58 7.72
CA GLN A 599 -3.12 -18.59 7.21
C GLN A 599 -3.92 -19.29 8.32
N VAL A 600 -3.81 -18.82 9.54
CA VAL A 600 -4.59 -19.36 10.67
C VAL A 600 -6.01 -18.83 10.56
N GLU A 601 -6.94 -19.71 10.22
CA GLU A 601 -8.38 -19.46 10.27
C GLU A 601 -8.84 -19.34 11.73
N ASP A 602 -9.66 -18.32 12.05
CA ASP A 602 -10.28 -18.13 13.37
C ASP A 602 -11.50 -19.04 13.54
#